data_62544846066cd891a7ba6c520e894ac7
#
_entry.id   62544846066cd891a7ba6c520e894ac7
#
_cell.length_a   1.000
_cell.length_b   1.000
_cell.length_c   1.000
_cell.angle_alpha   90.00
_cell.angle_beta   90.00
_cell.angle_gamma   90.00
#
_symmetry.space_group_name_H-M   'P 1'
#
loop_
_entity.id
_entity.type
_entity.pdbx_description
1 polymer ?
#
loop_
_entity_poly.entity_id
_entity_poly.type
_entity_poly.pdbx_seq_one_letter_code
_entity_poly.pdbx_strand_id
1 'polypeptide(L)'
;MDVNGKCESEFEGVRDAFVQNFEEGLEVGAAVAVTIDGEFVVDIWDGDADPRGTPWAEDTIVNVYSTTKTMSATCMLALADRGQLDFDAPVADYWPEFAQNGKEGVLVRHVMAHTAGLSGFEKPMMATDLYDLDAVAAQLASQAPWWEPGTASGYHAVTQGNLEGEILYRITGIRMADWFRTEIAEPLGADFHMSLPASEDDRVGELIPPQMVPADPDNFEINGQKVTMDSIAGRTLTSVLLDATEPQTREWRAAEIPAAGGFGNARSIARIHSALACGGEVDGVRIMSEAGARKGLEEQIDNVDQVLLLHLRHGIGFARELEGWVTSPNPSHMFWGGWGGSVAIVDFDARVSIAYVMNRMDADLTGDVRGKRIAKAVYASL
;
A
#
# COMPACT_ATOMS: atom_id res chain seq x y z
N MET A 1 -9.46 -2.18 -28.79
CA MET A 1 -10.24 -2.26 -27.55
C MET A 1 -10.94 -0.91 -27.36
N ASP A 2 -12.23 -0.89 -27.01
CA ASP A 2 -12.95 0.35 -26.73
C ASP A 2 -13.00 0.52 -25.21
N VAL A 3 -12.08 1.33 -24.69
CA VAL A 3 -11.85 1.47 -23.25
C VAL A 3 -12.92 2.37 -22.63
N ASN A 4 -13.50 1.94 -21.52
CA ASN A 4 -14.50 2.68 -20.77
C ASN A 4 -13.88 3.85 -19.99
N GLY A 5 -14.70 4.88 -19.68
CA GLY A 5 -14.32 6.02 -18.86
C GLY A 5 -13.86 7.24 -19.64
N LYS A 6 -13.11 8.12 -18.98
CA LYS A 6 -12.62 9.40 -19.51
C LYS A 6 -11.11 9.40 -19.64
N CYS A 7 -10.60 9.84 -20.78
CA CYS A 7 -9.19 10.16 -20.99
C CYS A 7 -9.10 11.44 -21.80
N GLU A 8 -8.46 12.47 -21.26
CA GLU A 8 -8.25 13.71 -21.99
C GLU A 8 -7.28 13.52 -23.14
N SER A 9 -7.42 14.30 -24.21
CA SER A 9 -6.68 14.10 -25.47
C SER A 9 -5.15 14.14 -25.30
N GLU A 10 -4.68 14.94 -24.37
CA GLU A 10 -3.27 15.06 -24.03
C GLU A 10 -2.71 13.78 -23.42
N PHE A 11 -3.57 12.91 -22.85
CA PHE A 11 -3.23 11.68 -22.15
C PHE A 11 -3.58 10.40 -22.94
N GLU A 12 -3.87 10.50 -24.25
CA GLU A 12 -4.12 9.30 -25.09
C GLU A 12 -3.00 8.26 -24.99
N GLY A 13 -1.74 8.68 -24.77
CA GLY A 13 -0.62 7.77 -24.52
C GLY A 13 -0.79 6.90 -23.28
N VAL A 14 -1.57 7.33 -22.29
CA VAL A 14 -1.91 6.53 -21.08
C VAL A 14 -2.94 5.47 -21.46
N ARG A 15 -3.95 5.83 -22.27
CA ARG A 15 -4.92 4.86 -22.82
C ARG A 15 -4.21 3.82 -23.68
N ASP A 16 -3.29 4.23 -24.56
CA ASP A 16 -2.52 3.31 -25.39
C ASP A 16 -1.69 2.34 -24.54
N ALA A 17 -1.04 2.83 -23.49
CA ALA A 17 -0.28 2.02 -22.54
C ALA A 17 -1.18 1.00 -21.79
N PHE A 18 -2.38 1.42 -21.41
CA PHE A 18 -3.39 0.57 -20.79
C PHE A 18 -3.86 -0.52 -21.75
N VAL A 19 -4.21 -0.17 -22.98
CA VAL A 19 -4.62 -1.13 -24.04
C VAL A 19 -3.49 -2.12 -24.32
N GLN A 20 -2.24 -1.65 -24.40
CA GLN A 20 -1.08 -2.50 -24.63
C GLN A 20 -0.93 -3.60 -23.55
N ASN A 21 -1.24 -3.31 -22.28
CA ASN A 21 -1.24 -4.32 -21.22
C ASN A 21 -2.22 -5.47 -21.53
N PHE A 22 -3.41 -5.16 -22.04
CA PHE A 22 -4.39 -6.17 -22.46
C PHE A 22 -3.94 -6.93 -23.71
N GLU A 23 -3.43 -6.24 -24.72
CA GLU A 23 -2.96 -6.86 -25.97
C GLU A 23 -1.80 -7.83 -25.75
N GLU A 24 -0.93 -7.54 -24.79
CA GLU A 24 0.14 -8.44 -24.35
C GLU A 24 -0.35 -9.58 -23.45
N GLY A 25 -1.65 -9.60 -23.11
CA GLY A 25 -2.26 -10.64 -22.25
C GLY A 25 -1.81 -10.54 -20.79
N LEU A 26 -1.40 -9.36 -20.33
CA LEU A 26 -0.99 -9.13 -18.95
C LEU A 26 -2.20 -8.84 -18.04
N GLU A 27 -3.34 -8.44 -18.60
CA GLU A 27 -4.56 -8.09 -17.87
C GLU A 27 -5.70 -9.09 -18.10
N VAL A 28 -6.60 -9.13 -17.13
CA VAL A 28 -7.97 -9.66 -17.27
C VAL A 28 -8.95 -8.50 -17.05
N GLY A 29 -8.84 -7.79 -15.95
CA GLY A 29 -9.52 -6.54 -15.70
C GLY A 29 -8.61 -5.57 -14.96
N ALA A 30 -8.73 -4.28 -15.27
CA ALA A 30 -7.89 -3.24 -14.68
C ALA A 30 -8.57 -1.86 -14.73
N ALA A 31 -8.05 -0.93 -13.92
CA ALA A 31 -8.41 0.48 -13.97
C ALA A 31 -7.20 1.38 -13.70
N VAL A 32 -7.23 2.56 -14.32
CA VAL A 32 -6.24 3.63 -14.15
C VAL A 32 -6.95 4.93 -13.86
N ALA A 33 -6.45 5.67 -12.88
CA ALA A 33 -6.88 7.04 -12.65
C ALA A 33 -5.67 7.97 -12.44
N VAL A 34 -5.73 9.15 -13.04
CA VAL A 34 -4.71 10.19 -12.93
C VAL A 34 -5.39 11.52 -12.62
N THR A 35 -4.88 12.20 -11.62
CA THR A 35 -5.28 13.59 -11.33
C THR A 35 -4.11 14.54 -11.51
N ILE A 36 -4.41 15.78 -11.97
CA ILE A 36 -3.49 16.92 -11.98
C ILE A 36 -4.20 18.08 -11.30
N ASP A 37 -3.53 18.72 -10.35
CA ASP A 37 -4.15 19.79 -9.55
C ASP A 37 -5.50 19.38 -8.89
N GLY A 38 -5.69 18.09 -8.63
CA GLY A 38 -6.92 17.53 -8.06
C GLY A 38 -7.97 17.09 -9.08
N GLU A 39 -7.88 17.52 -10.35
CA GLU A 39 -8.82 17.19 -11.40
C GLU A 39 -8.47 15.89 -12.12
N PHE A 40 -9.47 15.03 -12.38
CA PHE A 40 -9.25 13.79 -13.11
C PHE A 40 -9.04 14.06 -14.61
N VAL A 41 -7.85 13.78 -15.10
CA VAL A 41 -7.47 13.82 -16.53
C VAL A 41 -7.56 12.45 -17.19
N VAL A 42 -7.39 11.37 -16.40
CA VAL A 42 -7.62 9.98 -16.81
C VAL A 42 -8.42 9.28 -15.72
N ASP A 43 -9.46 8.56 -16.12
CA ASP A 43 -10.27 7.68 -15.28
C ASP A 43 -10.89 6.62 -16.20
N ILE A 44 -10.16 5.53 -16.40
CA ILE A 44 -10.45 4.49 -17.38
C ILE A 44 -10.41 3.10 -16.75
N TRP A 45 -11.24 2.20 -17.26
CA TRP A 45 -11.29 0.79 -16.86
C TRP A 45 -11.75 -0.07 -18.03
N ASP A 46 -11.39 -1.36 -17.99
CA ASP A 46 -11.85 -2.34 -18.97
C ASP A 46 -11.55 -3.77 -18.51
N GLY A 47 -12.05 -4.73 -19.32
CA GLY A 47 -11.88 -6.16 -19.12
C GLY A 47 -12.91 -6.77 -18.21
N ASP A 48 -12.54 -7.88 -17.57
CA ASP A 48 -13.43 -8.69 -16.74
C ASP A 48 -13.07 -8.59 -15.26
N ALA A 49 -14.09 -8.42 -14.41
CA ALA A 49 -13.94 -8.36 -12.96
C ALA A 49 -13.67 -9.75 -12.33
N ASP A 50 -13.90 -10.83 -13.07
CA ASP A 50 -13.68 -12.20 -12.61
C ASP A 50 -13.36 -13.16 -13.79
N PRO A 51 -12.87 -14.38 -13.50
CA PRO A 51 -12.56 -15.37 -14.54
C PRO A 51 -13.79 -15.89 -15.31
N ARG A 52 -15.01 -15.56 -14.90
CA ARG A 52 -16.26 -15.98 -15.56
C ARG A 52 -16.67 -15.04 -16.67
N GLY A 53 -15.99 -13.89 -16.81
CA GLY A 53 -16.29 -12.88 -17.82
C GLY A 53 -17.35 -11.87 -17.37
N THR A 54 -17.49 -11.62 -16.06
CA THR A 54 -18.28 -10.50 -15.56
C THR A 54 -17.58 -9.19 -15.92
N PRO A 55 -18.21 -8.28 -16.68
CA PRO A 55 -17.54 -7.05 -17.10
C PRO A 55 -17.06 -6.23 -15.90
N TRP A 56 -15.85 -5.64 -16.01
CA TRP A 56 -15.40 -4.65 -15.07
C TRP A 56 -16.24 -3.39 -15.18
N ALA A 57 -16.91 -3.02 -14.09
CA ALA A 57 -17.78 -1.85 -14.02
C ALA A 57 -17.04 -0.62 -13.47
N GLU A 58 -17.64 0.55 -13.64
CA GLU A 58 -17.11 1.82 -13.13
C GLU A 58 -16.84 1.79 -11.62
N ASP A 59 -17.67 1.07 -10.87
CA ASP A 59 -17.63 0.94 -9.42
C ASP A 59 -17.03 -0.37 -8.92
N THR A 60 -16.41 -1.17 -9.81
CA THR A 60 -15.68 -2.36 -9.41
C THR A 60 -14.52 -1.97 -8.48
N ILE A 61 -14.46 -2.62 -7.31
CA ILE A 61 -13.38 -2.51 -6.36
C ILE A 61 -12.61 -3.83 -6.25
N VAL A 62 -11.32 -3.76 -5.98
CA VAL A 62 -10.47 -4.94 -5.78
C VAL A 62 -9.63 -4.78 -4.52
N ASN A 63 -9.20 -5.91 -3.96
CA ASN A 63 -8.15 -5.86 -2.95
C ASN A 63 -6.84 -5.40 -3.59
N VAL A 64 -6.18 -4.43 -2.95
CA VAL A 64 -4.96 -3.81 -3.49
C VAL A 64 -3.70 -4.18 -2.70
N TYR A 65 -3.81 -5.17 -1.82
CA TYR A 65 -2.72 -5.59 -0.94
C TYR A 65 -1.93 -4.40 -0.38
N SER A 66 -0.60 -4.36 -0.57
CA SER A 66 0.27 -3.39 0.07
C SER A 66 0.10 -1.95 -0.38
N THR A 67 -0.64 -1.67 -1.46
CA THR A 67 -1.07 -0.29 -1.74
C THR A 67 -1.93 0.26 -0.59
N THR A 68 -2.57 -0.59 0.23
CA THR A 68 -3.24 -0.22 1.48
C THR A 68 -2.35 0.58 2.44
N LYS A 69 -1.04 0.29 2.47
CA LYS A 69 -0.08 1.00 3.34
C LYS A 69 -0.05 2.49 3.10
N THR A 70 -0.30 2.93 1.87
CA THR A 70 -0.34 4.37 1.56
C THR A 70 -1.52 5.07 2.24
N MET A 71 -2.61 4.34 2.48
CA MET A 71 -3.78 4.84 3.23
C MET A 71 -3.47 4.90 4.73
N SER A 72 -2.86 3.84 5.28
CA SER A 72 -2.41 3.82 6.68
C SER A 72 -1.39 4.93 6.95
N ALA A 73 -0.41 5.11 6.07
CA ALA A 73 0.55 6.20 6.15
C ALA A 73 -0.13 7.58 6.11
N THR A 74 -1.16 7.76 5.27
CA THR A 74 -1.95 9.00 5.22
C THR A 74 -2.65 9.28 6.56
N CYS A 75 -3.18 8.25 7.22
CA CYS A 75 -3.74 8.38 8.57
C CYS A 75 -2.69 8.85 9.58
N MET A 76 -1.51 8.24 9.57
CA MET A 76 -0.42 8.58 10.50
C MET A 76 0.13 10.00 10.25
N LEU A 77 0.26 10.41 8.98
CA LEU A 77 0.63 11.78 8.61
C LEU A 77 -0.40 12.80 9.11
N ALA A 78 -1.70 12.50 8.96
CA ALA A 78 -2.77 13.38 9.43
C ALA A 78 -2.80 13.49 10.97
N LEU A 79 -2.56 12.39 11.71
CA LEU A 79 -2.42 12.44 13.16
C LEU A 79 -1.23 13.31 13.59
N ALA A 80 -0.09 13.18 12.90
CA ALA A 80 1.09 13.98 13.21
C ALA A 80 0.87 15.47 12.91
N ASP A 81 0.21 15.79 11.81
CA ASP A 81 -0.12 17.17 11.44
C ASP A 81 -1.07 17.83 12.47
N ARG A 82 -1.95 17.03 13.09
CA ARG A 82 -2.84 17.46 14.18
C ARG A 82 -2.13 17.57 15.53
N GLY A 83 -0.82 17.27 15.60
CA GLY A 83 -0.04 17.27 16.83
C GLY A 83 -0.41 16.16 17.82
N GLN A 84 -1.08 15.10 17.36
CA GLN A 84 -1.48 13.95 18.18
C GLN A 84 -0.44 12.83 18.16
N LEU A 85 0.47 12.85 17.17
CA LEU A 85 1.56 11.90 16.98
C LEU A 85 2.86 12.65 16.70
N ASP A 86 3.95 12.20 17.33
CA ASP A 86 5.31 12.63 17.02
C ASP A 86 6.10 11.44 16.46
N PHE A 87 6.62 11.57 15.24
CA PHE A 87 7.44 10.52 14.63
C PHE A 87 8.76 10.27 15.34
N ASP A 88 9.25 11.25 16.11
CA ASP A 88 10.47 11.15 16.92
C ASP A 88 10.23 10.61 18.33
N ALA A 89 8.97 10.43 18.72
CA ALA A 89 8.64 9.84 20.01
C ALA A 89 8.82 8.30 19.97
N PRO A 90 9.22 7.69 21.09
CA PRO A 90 9.13 6.25 21.26
C PRO A 90 7.71 5.72 21.07
N VAL A 91 7.54 4.59 20.39
CA VAL A 91 6.24 3.88 20.31
C VAL A 91 5.67 3.64 21.69
N ALA A 92 6.54 3.36 22.67
CA ALA A 92 6.19 3.11 24.06
C ALA A 92 5.46 4.27 24.76
N ASP A 93 5.60 5.50 24.28
CA ASP A 93 4.90 6.67 24.83
C ASP A 93 3.39 6.60 24.54
N TYR A 94 3.00 5.95 23.42
CA TYR A 94 1.61 5.72 23.04
C TYR A 94 1.12 4.32 23.43
N TRP A 95 2.04 3.34 23.41
CA TRP A 95 1.77 1.93 23.67
C TRP A 95 2.76 1.37 24.69
N PRO A 96 2.53 1.57 26.01
CA PRO A 96 3.50 1.21 27.07
C PRO A 96 3.90 -0.26 27.09
N GLU A 97 2.98 -1.19 26.73
CA GLU A 97 3.27 -2.63 26.70
C GLU A 97 4.28 -3.00 25.59
N PHE A 98 4.50 -2.13 24.62
CA PHE A 98 5.51 -2.29 23.59
C PHE A 98 6.95 -2.18 24.13
N ALA A 99 7.15 -1.45 25.25
CA ALA A 99 8.44 -1.21 25.89
C ALA A 99 8.99 -2.45 26.60
N GLN A 100 9.30 -3.50 25.83
CA GLN A 100 9.92 -4.72 26.36
C GLN A 100 10.80 -5.37 25.30
N ASN A 101 11.70 -6.24 25.74
CA ASN A 101 12.60 -7.01 24.89
C ASN A 101 13.45 -6.14 23.94
N GLY A 102 13.94 -4.98 24.45
CA GLY A 102 14.84 -4.08 23.72
C GLY A 102 14.13 -3.09 22.79
N LYS A 103 12.81 -2.86 22.98
CA LYS A 103 12.02 -1.95 22.14
C LYS A 103 11.74 -0.59 22.79
N GLU A 104 12.29 -0.28 23.96
CA GLU A 104 12.05 0.97 24.68
C GLU A 104 12.39 2.21 23.85
N GLY A 105 13.40 2.10 22.98
CA GLY A 105 13.88 3.17 22.11
C GLY A 105 13.38 3.11 20.67
N VAL A 106 12.44 2.22 20.34
CA VAL A 106 11.86 2.16 18.98
C VAL A 106 11.00 3.38 18.76
N LEU A 107 11.36 4.22 17.81
CA LEU A 107 10.61 5.42 17.44
C LEU A 107 9.46 5.08 16.48
N VAL A 108 8.43 5.91 16.45
CA VAL A 108 7.32 5.79 15.49
C VAL A 108 7.84 5.82 14.05
N ARG A 109 8.82 6.70 13.73
CA ARG A 109 9.45 6.74 12.40
C ARG A 109 10.11 5.42 11.99
N HIS A 110 10.59 4.61 12.93
CA HIS A 110 11.14 3.28 12.62
C HIS A 110 10.05 2.32 12.11
N VAL A 111 8.84 2.42 12.65
CA VAL A 111 7.68 1.67 12.16
C VAL A 111 7.31 2.13 10.74
N MET A 112 7.21 3.46 10.56
CA MET A 112 6.82 4.06 9.28
C MET A 112 7.79 3.76 8.13
N ALA A 113 9.07 3.51 8.44
CA ALA A 113 10.13 3.33 7.43
C ALA A 113 10.66 1.89 7.34
N HIS A 114 9.95 0.91 7.89
CA HIS A 114 10.35 -0.49 7.89
C HIS A 114 11.68 -0.78 8.61
N THR A 115 12.05 0.05 9.58
CA THR A 115 13.32 -0.07 10.28
C THR A 115 13.18 -0.48 11.76
N ALA A 116 11.95 -0.86 12.19
CA ALA A 116 11.69 -1.23 13.58
C ALA A 116 12.24 -2.60 14.01
N GLY A 117 12.73 -3.42 13.06
CA GLY A 117 13.19 -4.78 13.35
C GLY A 117 12.07 -5.80 13.56
N LEU A 118 10.84 -5.47 13.18
CA LEU A 118 9.63 -6.26 13.42
C LEU A 118 8.95 -6.66 12.11
N SER A 119 9.74 -7.06 11.09
CA SER A 119 9.23 -7.33 9.73
C SER A 119 8.28 -8.52 9.62
N GLY A 120 8.25 -9.40 10.63
CA GLY A 120 7.36 -10.55 10.71
C GLY A 120 7.07 -10.94 12.15
N PHE A 121 6.26 -11.97 12.30
CA PHE A 121 5.89 -12.51 13.62
C PHE A 121 6.86 -13.59 14.06
N GLU A 122 7.30 -13.54 15.34
CA GLU A 122 8.19 -14.57 15.92
C GLU A 122 7.52 -15.95 15.96
N LYS A 123 6.21 -15.98 16.22
CA LYS A 123 5.40 -17.18 16.09
C LYS A 123 4.61 -17.08 14.79
N PRO A 124 4.85 -18.01 13.84
CA PRO A 124 4.09 -18.02 12.59
C PRO A 124 2.58 -18.01 12.81
N MET A 125 1.87 -17.28 11.96
CA MET A 125 0.42 -17.07 12.02
C MET A 125 -0.25 -17.56 10.72
N MET A 126 -1.51 -17.93 10.84
CA MET A 126 -2.42 -18.08 9.69
C MET A 126 -3.00 -16.71 9.33
N ALA A 127 -3.53 -16.57 8.11
CA ALA A 127 -4.24 -15.35 7.72
C ALA A 127 -5.38 -14.98 8.69
N THR A 128 -6.10 -15.99 9.17
CA THR A 128 -7.21 -15.82 10.13
C THR A 128 -6.79 -15.29 11.50
N ASP A 129 -5.53 -15.51 11.90
CA ASP A 129 -5.04 -14.98 13.17
C ASP A 129 -4.88 -13.46 13.14
N LEU A 130 -4.74 -12.87 11.93
CA LEU A 130 -4.65 -11.41 11.74
C LEU A 130 -5.96 -10.68 12.06
N TYR A 131 -7.09 -11.40 12.16
CA TYR A 131 -8.39 -10.79 12.42
C TYR A 131 -8.60 -10.45 13.91
N ASP A 132 -7.80 -11.03 14.79
CA ASP A 132 -7.77 -10.69 16.22
C ASP A 132 -6.66 -9.65 16.49
N LEU A 133 -7.01 -8.36 16.30
CA LEU A 133 -6.08 -7.24 16.43
C LEU A 133 -5.42 -7.17 17.82
N ASP A 134 -6.14 -7.56 18.88
CA ASP A 134 -5.60 -7.51 20.24
C ASP A 134 -4.56 -8.62 20.46
N ALA A 135 -4.78 -9.82 19.90
CA ALA A 135 -3.82 -10.91 19.94
C ALA A 135 -2.57 -10.58 19.09
N VAL A 136 -2.75 -9.98 17.90
CA VAL A 136 -1.67 -9.51 17.05
C VAL A 136 -0.83 -8.44 17.76
N ALA A 137 -1.46 -7.44 18.36
CA ALA A 137 -0.78 -6.41 19.13
C ALA A 137 0.00 -7.00 20.30
N ALA A 138 -0.59 -7.91 21.06
CA ALA A 138 0.10 -8.58 22.18
C ALA A 138 1.33 -9.36 21.72
N GLN A 139 1.27 -10.03 20.57
CA GLN A 139 2.43 -10.74 20.00
C GLN A 139 3.54 -9.76 19.60
N LEU A 140 3.23 -8.68 18.87
CA LEU A 140 4.20 -7.66 18.47
C LEU A 140 4.82 -6.94 19.68
N ALA A 141 4.01 -6.65 20.71
CA ALA A 141 4.51 -6.08 21.95
C ALA A 141 5.48 -7.02 22.68
N SER A 142 5.25 -8.34 22.61
CA SER A 142 6.05 -9.32 23.37
C SER A 142 7.32 -9.78 22.67
N GLN A 143 7.43 -9.68 21.34
CA GLN A 143 8.62 -10.14 20.62
C GLN A 143 9.78 -9.14 20.63
N ALA A 144 11.02 -9.63 20.52
CA ALA A 144 12.20 -8.81 20.32
C ALA A 144 12.33 -8.38 18.84
N PRO A 145 12.97 -7.25 18.55
CA PRO A 145 13.31 -6.89 17.17
C PRO A 145 14.38 -7.87 16.63
N TRP A 146 14.29 -8.18 15.34
CA TRP A 146 15.21 -9.11 14.67
C TRP A 146 16.54 -8.45 14.27
N TRP A 147 16.63 -7.15 14.30
CA TRP A 147 17.84 -6.33 14.17
C TRP A 147 17.69 -5.05 14.99
N GLU A 148 18.77 -4.34 15.18
CA GLU A 148 18.76 -3.08 15.92
C GLU A 148 17.90 -2.03 15.20
N PRO A 149 16.82 -1.52 15.84
CA PRO A 149 15.92 -0.55 15.24
C PRO A 149 16.63 0.69 14.71
N GLY A 150 16.25 1.15 13.52
CA GLY A 150 16.80 2.32 12.86
C GLY A 150 18.08 2.08 12.06
N THR A 151 18.70 0.89 12.14
CA THR A 151 20.00 0.62 11.48
C THR A 151 19.90 0.05 10.07
N ALA A 152 18.78 -0.61 9.75
CA ALA A 152 18.54 -1.21 8.44
C ALA A 152 17.04 -1.29 8.17
N SER A 153 16.64 -1.30 6.90
CA SER A 153 15.27 -1.63 6.51
C SER A 153 15.09 -3.12 6.27
N GLY A 154 13.89 -3.60 6.54
CA GLY A 154 13.40 -4.90 6.18
C GLY A 154 11.88 -4.80 6.06
N TYR A 155 11.37 -4.92 4.86
CA TYR A 155 9.96 -4.70 4.54
C TYR A 155 9.01 -5.41 5.52
N HIS A 156 8.28 -4.65 6.32
CA HIS A 156 7.27 -5.13 7.26
C HIS A 156 5.99 -5.45 6.48
N ALA A 157 5.99 -6.56 5.75
CA ALA A 157 4.98 -6.87 4.73
C ALA A 157 3.54 -6.82 5.27
N VAL A 158 3.31 -7.31 6.49
CA VAL A 158 2.01 -7.30 7.17
C VAL A 158 2.08 -6.48 8.46
N THR A 159 3.14 -6.65 9.23
CA THR A 159 3.26 -6.11 10.59
C THR A 159 3.25 -4.59 10.67
N GLN A 160 3.66 -3.85 9.60
CA GLN A 160 3.62 -2.40 9.60
C GLN A 160 2.22 -1.87 9.92
N GLY A 161 1.21 -2.33 9.18
CA GLY A 161 -0.14 -1.84 9.39
C GLY A 161 -0.71 -2.22 10.77
N ASN A 162 -0.33 -3.38 11.32
CA ASN A 162 -0.73 -3.74 12.68
C ASN A 162 -0.08 -2.82 13.72
N LEU A 163 1.18 -2.45 13.53
CA LEU A 163 1.89 -1.52 14.42
C LEU A 163 1.29 -0.10 14.31
N GLU A 164 1.08 0.40 13.10
CA GLU A 164 0.45 1.70 12.85
C GLU A 164 -0.98 1.75 13.39
N GLY A 165 -1.77 0.70 13.13
CA GLY A 165 -3.15 0.58 13.59
C GLY A 165 -3.28 0.58 15.10
N GLU A 166 -2.38 -0.13 15.81
CA GLU A 166 -2.38 -0.13 17.26
C GLU A 166 -1.96 1.23 17.84
N ILE A 167 -0.92 1.87 17.27
CA ILE A 167 -0.50 3.23 17.69
C ILE A 167 -1.67 4.21 17.51
N LEU A 168 -2.34 4.20 16.35
CA LEU A 168 -3.50 5.07 16.09
C LEU A 168 -4.63 4.77 17.09
N TYR A 169 -4.94 3.49 17.34
CA TYR A 169 -5.97 3.10 18.29
C TYR A 169 -5.66 3.58 19.71
N ARG A 170 -4.40 3.47 20.16
CA ARG A 170 -3.98 3.96 21.48
C ARG A 170 -4.12 5.48 21.64
N ILE A 171 -3.90 6.21 20.56
CA ILE A 171 -4.04 7.68 20.56
C ILE A 171 -5.51 8.11 20.52
N THR A 172 -6.32 7.47 19.68
CA THR A 172 -7.67 7.96 19.33
C THR A 172 -8.80 7.20 19.99
N GLY A 173 -8.57 5.93 20.39
CA GLY A 173 -9.61 4.99 20.80
C GLY A 173 -10.47 4.45 19.65
N ILE A 174 -10.10 4.76 18.37
CA ILE A 174 -10.84 4.37 17.17
C ILE A 174 -9.94 3.44 16.33
N ARG A 175 -10.47 2.32 15.84
CA ARG A 175 -9.73 1.42 14.94
C ARG A 175 -9.43 2.12 13.61
N MET A 176 -8.31 1.76 12.98
CA MET A 176 -7.80 2.48 11.81
C MET A 176 -8.79 2.48 10.63
N ALA A 177 -9.50 1.39 10.38
CA ALA A 177 -10.51 1.32 9.32
C ALA A 177 -11.61 2.37 9.49
N ASP A 178 -12.15 2.51 10.70
CA ASP A 178 -13.19 3.51 11.00
C ASP A 178 -12.63 4.94 10.98
N TRP A 179 -11.43 5.13 11.52
CA TRP A 179 -10.78 6.43 11.51
C TRP A 179 -10.49 6.89 10.06
N PHE A 180 -9.91 6.01 9.25
CA PHE A 180 -9.67 6.28 7.83
C PHE A 180 -10.97 6.62 7.09
N ARG A 181 -12.01 5.83 7.30
CA ARG A 181 -13.32 6.07 6.68
C ARG A 181 -13.86 7.45 7.00
N THR A 182 -13.89 7.82 8.29
CA THR A 182 -14.52 9.09 8.74
C THR A 182 -13.67 10.32 8.49
N GLU A 183 -12.35 10.21 8.58
CA GLU A 183 -11.44 11.36 8.53
C GLU A 183 -10.80 11.59 7.16
N ILE A 184 -10.80 10.55 6.28
CA ILE A 184 -10.14 10.62 4.97
C ILE A 184 -11.11 10.25 3.85
N ALA A 185 -11.67 9.02 3.83
CA ALA A 185 -12.39 8.51 2.69
C ALA A 185 -13.74 9.22 2.47
N GLU A 186 -14.61 9.28 3.46
CA GLU A 186 -15.91 9.95 3.36
C GLU A 186 -15.79 11.44 3.03
N PRO A 187 -14.92 12.24 3.69
CA PRO A 187 -14.77 13.65 3.33
C PRO A 187 -14.31 13.87 1.88
N LEU A 188 -13.45 13.00 1.34
CA LEU A 188 -12.96 13.06 -0.04
C LEU A 188 -13.91 12.41 -1.06
N GLY A 189 -15.00 11.77 -0.61
CA GLY A 189 -15.86 10.97 -1.47
C GLY A 189 -15.15 9.79 -2.13
N ALA A 190 -14.15 9.23 -1.45
CA ALA A 190 -13.31 8.17 -1.97
C ALA A 190 -13.86 6.79 -1.58
N ASP A 191 -14.09 5.95 -2.59
CA ASP A 191 -14.59 4.59 -2.45
C ASP A 191 -13.45 3.60 -2.15
N PHE A 192 -12.94 3.68 -0.93
CA PHE A 192 -11.88 2.82 -0.43
C PHE A 192 -12.18 2.34 1.00
N HIS A 193 -12.00 1.06 1.26
CA HIS A 193 -12.35 0.40 2.52
C HIS A 193 -11.18 -0.40 3.07
N MET A 194 -10.78 -0.17 4.33
CA MET A 194 -9.81 -1.00 5.05
C MET A 194 -10.47 -2.18 5.79
N SER A 195 -11.78 -2.17 5.86
CA SER A 195 -12.68 -3.23 6.32
C SER A 195 -13.94 -3.08 5.48
N LEU A 196 -14.23 -4.04 4.62
CA LEU A 196 -15.28 -3.93 3.61
C LEU A 196 -16.64 -4.33 4.19
N PRO A 197 -17.67 -3.45 4.14
CA PRO A 197 -19.03 -3.82 4.49
C PRO A 197 -19.57 -4.92 3.55
N ALA A 198 -20.40 -5.82 4.07
CA ALA A 198 -20.99 -6.90 3.26
C ALA A 198 -21.90 -6.39 2.13
N SER A 199 -22.42 -5.18 2.24
CA SER A 199 -23.18 -4.52 1.16
C SER A 199 -22.38 -4.30 -0.12
N GLU A 200 -21.05 -4.31 -0.05
CA GLU A 200 -20.14 -4.04 -1.15
C GLU A 200 -19.63 -5.30 -1.85
N ASP A 201 -19.97 -6.49 -1.34
CA ASP A 201 -19.44 -7.77 -1.83
C ASP A 201 -19.75 -8.03 -3.31
N ASP A 202 -20.91 -7.58 -3.80
CA ASP A 202 -21.38 -7.83 -5.16
C ASP A 202 -20.56 -7.12 -6.26
N ARG A 203 -19.79 -6.07 -5.90
CA ARG A 203 -18.95 -5.31 -6.81
C ARG A 203 -17.45 -5.55 -6.64
N VAL A 204 -17.10 -6.54 -5.83
CA VAL A 204 -15.68 -6.92 -5.64
C VAL A 204 -15.21 -7.75 -6.83
N GLY A 205 -14.20 -7.23 -7.55
CA GLY A 205 -13.48 -8.00 -8.56
C GLY A 205 -12.66 -9.12 -7.91
N GLU A 206 -12.73 -10.31 -8.50
CA GLU A 206 -12.04 -11.50 -8.02
C GLU A 206 -10.56 -11.46 -8.42
N LEU A 207 -9.64 -11.44 -7.45
CA LEU A 207 -8.22 -11.54 -7.73
C LEU A 207 -7.88 -12.91 -8.31
N ILE A 208 -7.13 -12.91 -9.39
CA ILE A 208 -6.62 -14.09 -10.07
C ILE A 208 -5.17 -14.27 -9.63
N PRO A 209 -4.86 -15.30 -8.83
CA PRO A 209 -3.53 -15.51 -8.28
C PRO A 209 -2.46 -15.60 -9.36
N PRO A 210 -1.21 -15.18 -9.08
CA PRO A 210 -0.11 -15.37 -10.00
C PRO A 210 0.13 -16.87 -10.19
N GLN A 211 0.66 -17.24 -11.37
CA GLN A 211 1.15 -18.61 -11.56
C GLN A 211 2.41 -18.80 -10.71
N MET A 212 2.20 -19.22 -9.46
CA MET A 212 3.31 -19.54 -8.58
C MET A 212 3.99 -20.81 -9.05
N VAL A 213 5.27 -20.75 -9.33
CA VAL A 213 6.11 -21.96 -9.38
C VAL A 213 6.13 -22.51 -7.96
N PRO A 214 5.84 -23.81 -7.72
CA PRO A 214 5.90 -24.38 -6.38
C PRO A 214 7.24 -24.02 -5.74
N ALA A 215 7.21 -23.40 -4.57
CA ALA A 215 8.41 -23.03 -3.85
C ALA A 215 9.21 -24.30 -3.56
N ASP A 216 10.38 -24.43 -4.18
CA ASP A 216 11.39 -25.40 -3.77
C ASP A 216 12.06 -24.80 -2.52
N PRO A 217 11.92 -25.42 -1.34
CA PRO A 217 12.52 -24.90 -0.12
C PRO A 217 14.05 -24.70 -0.23
N ASP A 218 14.69 -25.45 -1.13
CA ASP A 218 16.13 -25.38 -1.37
C ASP A 218 16.51 -24.33 -2.44
N ASN A 219 15.52 -23.77 -3.17
CA ASN A 219 15.71 -22.81 -4.25
C ASN A 219 14.69 -21.65 -4.18
N PHE A 220 14.37 -21.19 -2.98
CA PHE A 220 13.51 -20.02 -2.83
C PHE A 220 14.30 -18.77 -3.20
N GLU A 221 13.75 -17.98 -4.13
CA GLU A 221 14.39 -16.74 -4.63
C GLU A 221 13.42 -15.55 -4.51
N ILE A 222 13.97 -14.40 -4.15
CA ILE A 222 13.29 -13.11 -4.16
C ILE A 222 14.12 -12.17 -5.04
N ASN A 223 13.51 -11.58 -6.06
CA ASN A 223 14.20 -10.68 -6.98
C ASN A 223 15.53 -11.27 -7.53
N GLY A 224 15.52 -12.55 -7.87
CA GLY A 224 16.67 -13.27 -8.41
C GLY A 224 17.79 -13.57 -7.40
N GLN A 225 17.56 -13.33 -6.10
CA GLN A 225 18.51 -13.63 -5.04
C GLN A 225 18.02 -14.82 -4.21
N LYS A 226 18.93 -15.78 -3.94
CA LYS A 226 18.61 -16.93 -3.09
C LYS A 226 18.35 -16.51 -1.65
N VAL A 227 17.27 -17.02 -1.09
CA VAL A 227 16.83 -16.75 0.27
C VAL A 227 16.77 -18.04 1.05
N THR A 228 17.37 -18.06 2.22
CA THR A 228 17.23 -19.17 3.17
C THR A 228 16.06 -18.89 4.14
N MET A 229 15.41 -19.93 4.63
CA MET A 229 14.24 -19.81 5.52
C MET A 229 14.55 -19.14 6.86
N ASP A 230 15.82 -19.16 7.29
CA ASP A 230 16.33 -18.53 8.52
C ASP A 230 16.82 -17.09 8.31
N SER A 231 16.90 -16.63 7.05
CA SER A 231 17.20 -15.21 6.75
C SER A 231 16.04 -14.30 7.18
N ILE A 232 16.31 -13.01 7.31
CA ILE A 232 15.25 -12.01 7.60
C ILE A 232 14.13 -12.09 6.56
N ALA A 233 14.47 -12.19 5.28
CA ALA A 233 13.48 -12.31 4.20
C ALA A 233 12.64 -13.60 4.34
N GLY A 234 13.30 -14.75 4.54
CA GLY A 234 12.61 -16.03 4.71
C GLY A 234 11.68 -16.03 5.90
N ARG A 235 12.17 -15.61 7.07
CA ARG A 235 11.37 -15.47 8.30
C ARG A 235 10.18 -14.53 8.12
N THR A 236 10.38 -13.38 7.46
CA THR A 236 9.31 -12.41 7.22
C THR A 236 8.20 -12.99 6.35
N LEU A 237 8.56 -13.54 5.19
CA LEU A 237 7.58 -14.00 4.21
C LEU A 237 6.87 -15.32 4.61
N THR A 238 7.44 -16.05 5.57
CA THR A 238 6.81 -17.26 6.12
C THR A 238 6.18 -17.05 7.49
N SER A 239 6.28 -15.85 8.05
CA SER A 239 5.71 -15.55 9.38
C SER A 239 4.18 -15.48 9.39
N VAL A 240 3.57 -15.23 8.23
CA VAL A 240 2.13 -15.34 8.01
C VAL A 240 1.91 -16.17 6.75
N LEU A 241 1.12 -17.23 6.87
CA LEU A 241 0.72 -18.04 5.72
C LEU A 241 -0.45 -17.33 5.03
N LEU A 242 -0.13 -16.54 4.01
CA LEU A 242 -1.11 -15.85 3.16
C LEU A 242 -1.24 -16.58 1.83
N ASP A 243 -2.48 -16.89 1.46
CA ASP A 243 -2.84 -17.33 0.12
C ASP A 243 -3.36 -16.13 -0.68
N ALA A 244 -3.03 -16.04 -1.97
CA ALA A 244 -3.50 -14.96 -2.83
C ALA A 244 -5.02 -14.94 -3.03
N THR A 245 -5.73 -15.99 -2.62
CA THR A 245 -7.20 -16.10 -2.66
C THR A 245 -7.87 -15.65 -1.36
N GLU A 246 -7.13 -15.33 -0.29
CA GLU A 246 -7.70 -14.83 0.97
C GLU A 246 -8.71 -13.67 0.75
N PRO A 247 -8.46 -12.69 -0.14
CA PRO A 247 -9.41 -11.60 -0.40
C PRO A 247 -10.76 -12.03 -0.98
N GLN A 248 -10.89 -13.27 -1.41
CA GLN A 248 -12.18 -13.84 -1.87
C GLN A 248 -13.08 -14.23 -0.70
N THR A 249 -12.51 -14.38 0.51
CA THR A 249 -13.27 -14.76 1.71
C THR A 249 -13.97 -13.55 2.34
N ARG A 250 -15.18 -13.76 2.90
CA ARG A 250 -15.91 -12.70 3.60
C ARG A 250 -15.15 -12.25 4.87
N GLU A 251 -14.49 -13.19 5.52
CA GLU A 251 -13.72 -12.99 6.74
C GLU A 251 -12.57 -12.00 6.50
N TRP A 252 -11.78 -12.22 5.44
CA TRP A 252 -10.72 -11.27 5.06
C TRP A 252 -11.29 -9.89 4.72
N ARG A 253 -12.37 -9.85 3.91
CA ARG A 253 -13.00 -8.58 3.52
C ARG A 253 -13.48 -7.77 4.72
N ALA A 254 -14.02 -8.46 5.75
CA ALA A 254 -14.50 -7.84 6.98
C ALA A 254 -13.38 -7.43 7.93
N ALA A 255 -12.21 -8.05 7.83
CA ALA A 255 -11.11 -7.81 8.75
C ALA A 255 -10.43 -6.46 8.49
N GLU A 256 -9.95 -5.83 9.56
CA GLU A 256 -9.03 -4.70 9.46
C GLU A 256 -7.59 -5.24 9.34
N ILE A 257 -6.99 -5.13 8.15
CA ILE A 257 -5.60 -5.50 7.88
C ILE A 257 -4.91 -4.30 7.22
N PRO A 258 -4.45 -3.31 7.99
CA PRO A 258 -4.06 -2.00 7.45
C PRO A 258 -2.84 -2.03 6.51
N ALA A 259 -2.14 -3.17 6.44
CA ALA A 259 -1.02 -3.37 5.52
C ALA A 259 -1.40 -4.00 4.18
N ALA A 260 -2.60 -4.65 4.06
CA ALA A 260 -2.91 -5.52 2.92
C ALA A 260 -4.40 -5.69 2.62
N GLY A 261 -5.29 -5.34 3.54
CA GLY A 261 -6.73 -5.64 3.47
C GLY A 261 -7.58 -4.56 2.78
N GLY A 262 -6.98 -3.57 2.14
CA GLY A 262 -7.72 -2.48 1.49
C GLY A 262 -8.41 -2.92 0.20
N PHE A 263 -9.66 -2.49 0.04
CA PHE A 263 -10.47 -2.64 -1.17
C PHE A 263 -10.81 -1.27 -1.74
N GLY A 264 -10.55 -1.06 -3.02
CA GLY A 264 -10.86 0.19 -3.70
C GLY A 264 -10.66 0.10 -5.20
N ASN A 265 -10.97 1.18 -5.90
CA ASN A 265 -10.72 1.35 -7.32
C ASN A 265 -9.61 2.38 -7.57
N ALA A 266 -9.14 2.51 -8.80
CA ALA A 266 -8.08 3.47 -9.14
C ALA A 266 -8.51 4.91 -8.84
N ARG A 267 -9.77 5.26 -9.10
CA ARG A 267 -10.33 6.60 -8.84
C ARG A 267 -10.23 6.98 -7.36
N SER A 268 -10.61 6.09 -6.46
CA SER A 268 -10.56 6.35 -5.01
C SER A 268 -9.13 6.53 -4.51
N ILE A 269 -8.21 5.69 -4.98
CA ILE A 269 -6.79 5.79 -4.65
C ILE A 269 -6.23 7.11 -5.16
N ALA A 270 -6.45 7.44 -6.44
CA ALA A 270 -5.99 8.70 -7.02
C ALA A 270 -6.59 9.93 -6.30
N ARG A 271 -7.87 9.88 -5.91
CA ARG A 271 -8.54 10.96 -5.16
C ARG A 271 -7.88 11.21 -3.81
N ILE A 272 -7.61 10.16 -3.02
CA ILE A 272 -6.95 10.30 -1.71
C ILE A 272 -5.55 10.88 -1.88
N HIS A 273 -4.77 10.35 -2.83
CA HIS A 273 -3.39 10.78 -3.07
C HIS A 273 -3.32 12.15 -3.76
N SER A 274 -4.36 12.58 -4.49
CA SER A 274 -4.44 13.94 -5.02
C SER A 274 -4.50 14.98 -3.91
N ALA A 275 -5.16 14.66 -2.79
CA ALA A 275 -5.13 15.55 -1.63
C ALA A 275 -3.69 15.74 -1.11
N LEU A 276 -2.87 14.67 -1.06
CA LEU A 276 -1.46 14.78 -0.71
C LEU A 276 -0.67 15.59 -1.75
N ALA A 277 -0.79 15.25 -3.03
CA ALA A 277 -0.08 15.94 -4.13
C ALA A 277 -0.42 17.43 -4.19
N CYS A 278 -1.63 17.81 -3.79
CA CYS A 278 -2.12 19.19 -3.75
C CYS A 278 -1.86 19.90 -2.41
N GLY A 279 -0.99 19.34 -1.55
CA GLY A 279 -0.62 20.01 -0.30
C GLY A 279 -1.61 19.80 0.85
N GLY A 280 -2.26 18.62 0.89
CA GLY A 280 -3.15 18.21 1.96
C GLY A 280 -4.62 18.59 1.78
N GLU A 281 -4.97 19.19 0.62
CA GLU A 281 -6.33 19.65 0.32
C GLU A 281 -6.69 19.44 -1.16
N VAL A 282 -7.90 18.98 -1.43
CA VAL A 282 -8.48 18.90 -2.78
C VAL A 282 -9.99 19.20 -2.72
N ASP A 283 -10.53 19.93 -3.69
CA ASP A 283 -11.95 20.33 -3.77
C ASP A 283 -12.47 21.02 -2.49
N GLY A 284 -11.62 21.76 -1.79
CA GLY A 284 -11.97 22.42 -0.52
C GLY A 284 -12.03 21.49 0.69
N VAL A 285 -11.70 20.22 0.52
CA VAL A 285 -11.58 19.24 1.61
C VAL A 285 -10.12 19.13 2.05
N ARG A 286 -9.83 19.58 3.26
CA ARG A 286 -8.50 19.50 3.87
C ARG A 286 -8.41 18.32 4.80
N ILE A 287 -7.49 17.41 4.53
CA ILE A 287 -7.19 16.26 5.40
C ILE A 287 -5.96 16.52 6.29
N MET A 288 -5.05 17.38 5.84
CA MET A 288 -3.88 17.83 6.60
C MET A 288 -3.30 19.12 5.99
N SER A 289 -2.27 19.69 6.61
CA SER A 289 -1.52 20.81 6.03
C SER A 289 -0.53 20.33 4.94
N GLU A 290 -0.02 21.27 4.12
CA GLU A 290 1.03 20.95 3.15
C GLU A 290 2.30 20.42 3.85
N ALA A 291 2.65 21.00 5.00
CA ALA A 291 3.79 20.53 5.79
C ALA A 291 3.59 19.09 6.27
N GLY A 292 2.37 18.75 6.70
CA GLY A 292 1.99 17.38 7.08
C GLY A 292 2.11 16.41 5.91
N ALA A 293 1.55 16.74 4.75
CA ALA A 293 1.64 15.90 3.55
C ALA A 293 3.09 15.67 3.09
N ARG A 294 3.92 16.72 3.11
CA ARG A 294 5.34 16.63 2.73
C ARG A 294 6.22 15.89 3.73
N LYS A 295 5.75 15.59 4.95
CA LYS A 295 6.46 14.72 5.90
C LYS A 295 6.75 13.34 5.32
N GLY A 296 5.90 12.80 4.45
CA GLY A 296 6.15 11.57 3.71
C GLY A 296 7.45 11.57 2.90
N LEU A 297 7.94 12.75 2.50
CA LEU A 297 9.19 12.92 1.76
C LEU A 297 10.44 12.89 2.65
N GLU A 298 10.31 12.97 3.97
CA GLU A 298 11.43 13.00 4.89
C GLU A 298 12.16 11.66 4.91
N GLU A 299 13.35 11.63 4.31
CA GLU A 299 14.14 10.41 4.16
C GLU A 299 14.48 9.80 5.52
N GLN A 300 14.23 8.51 5.64
CA GLN A 300 14.47 7.72 6.85
C GLN A 300 15.59 6.70 6.66
N ILE A 301 15.67 6.12 5.47
CA ILE A 301 16.66 5.07 5.16
C ILE A 301 16.95 5.05 3.66
N ASP A 302 18.19 4.73 3.32
CA ASP A 302 18.70 4.55 1.96
C ASP A 302 19.68 3.38 1.99
N ASN A 303 19.18 2.18 1.67
CA ASN A 303 19.97 0.93 1.73
C ASN A 303 19.34 -0.19 0.92
N VAL A 304 20.00 -1.37 0.92
CA VAL A 304 19.38 -2.61 0.42
C VAL A 304 18.46 -3.16 1.51
N ASP A 305 17.17 -3.29 1.20
CA ASP A 305 16.17 -3.83 2.11
C ASP A 305 16.39 -5.33 2.36
N GLN A 306 16.36 -5.75 3.64
CA GLN A 306 16.67 -7.13 4.04
C GLN A 306 15.59 -8.15 3.65
N VAL A 307 14.41 -7.69 3.25
CA VAL A 307 13.28 -8.55 2.85
C VAL A 307 13.06 -8.51 1.35
N LEU A 308 13.01 -7.32 0.75
CA LEU A 308 12.84 -7.16 -0.71
C LEU A 308 14.12 -7.48 -1.48
N LEU A 309 15.28 -7.40 -0.83
CA LEU A 309 16.61 -7.59 -1.43
C LEU A 309 16.87 -6.66 -2.62
N LEU A 310 16.24 -5.51 -2.61
CA LEU A 310 16.40 -4.42 -3.56
C LEU A 310 16.84 -3.16 -2.83
N HIS A 311 17.57 -2.29 -3.55
CA HIS A 311 17.89 -0.98 -3.04
C HIS A 311 16.59 -0.16 -2.86
N LEU A 312 16.37 0.32 -1.66
CA LEU A 312 15.18 1.07 -1.26
C LEU A 312 15.60 2.36 -0.55
N ARG A 313 15.05 3.46 -1.01
CA ARG A 313 15.07 4.75 -0.33
C ARG A 313 13.67 5.04 0.16
N HIS A 314 13.48 5.12 1.48
CA HIS A 314 12.17 5.22 2.09
C HIS A 314 12.03 6.50 2.91
N GLY A 315 10.87 7.15 2.80
CA GLY A 315 10.45 8.26 3.64
C GLY A 315 9.56 7.79 4.79
N ILE A 316 8.72 8.67 5.31
CA ILE A 316 7.75 8.34 6.34
C ILE A 316 6.50 7.71 5.67
N GLY A 317 6.40 6.38 5.72
CA GLY A 317 5.25 5.61 5.24
C GLY A 317 5.21 5.36 3.73
N PHE A 318 6.17 5.90 2.96
CA PHE A 318 6.20 5.78 1.49
C PHE A 318 7.62 5.55 1.00
N ALA A 319 7.79 4.81 -0.09
CA ALA A 319 9.05 4.77 -0.82
C ALA A 319 9.26 6.09 -1.58
N ARG A 320 10.52 6.48 -1.67
CA ARG A 320 11.05 7.57 -2.51
C ARG A 320 11.70 7.01 -3.77
N GLU A 321 12.43 5.94 -3.63
CA GLU A 321 13.07 5.20 -4.71
C GLU A 321 13.05 3.71 -4.41
N LEU A 322 12.90 2.91 -5.44
CA LEU A 322 13.04 1.46 -5.39
C LEU A 322 13.76 1.00 -6.66
N GLU A 323 14.75 0.13 -6.51
CA GLU A 323 15.53 -0.40 -7.62
C GLU A 323 14.65 -0.98 -8.73
N GLY A 324 14.92 -0.57 -9.97
CA GLY A 324 14.11 -0.97 -11.12
C GLY A 324 12.81 -0.18 -11.30
N TRP A 325 12.51 0.81 -10.44
CA TRP A 325 11.38 1.71 -10.57
C TRP A 325 11.81 3.14 -10.89
N VAL A 326 11.21 3.72 -11.94
CA VAL A 326 11.21 5.17 -12.20
C VAL A 326 9.75 5.60 -12.15
N THR A 327 9.31 6.06 -10.98
CA THR A 327 7.91 6.43 -10.72
C THR A 327 7.60 7.87 -11.07
N SER A 328 8.58 8.76 -11.00
CA SER A 328 8.49 10.16 -11.39
C SER A 328 9.86 10.69 -11.81
N PRO A 329 9.95 11.64 -12.76
CA PRO A 329 11.17 12.40 -13.05
C PRO A 329 11.46 13.49 -12.01
N ASN A 330 10.51 13.79 -11.14
CA ASN A 330 10.56 14.90 -10.18
C ASN A 330 11.11 14.43 -8.82
N PRO A 331 11.88 15.28 -8.09
CA PRO A 331 12.50 14.88 -6.84
C PRO A 331 11.52 14.77 -5.66
N SER A 332 10.40 15.52 -5.70
CA SER A 332 9.42 15.55 -4.60
C SER A 332 8.27 14.58 -4.90
N HIS A 333 8.60 13.29 -5.02
CA HIS A 333 7.58 12.26 -5.20
C HIS A 333 7.71 11.15 -4.16
N MET A 334 6.63 10.40 -3.99
CA MET A 334 6.56 9.22 -3.13
C MET A 334 5.55 8.23 -3.70
N PHE A 335 5.70 6.94 -3.39
CA PHE A 335 4.85 5.90 -3.93
C PHE A 335 4.88 4.64 -3.07
N TRP A 336 3.96 3.72 -3.33
CA TRP A 336 4.06 2.32 -2.96
C TRP A 336 3.17 1.46 -3.85
N GLY A 337 3.51 0.18 -3.95
CA GLY A 337 2.75 -0.79 -4.72
C GLY A 337 2.29 -1.98 -3.90
N GLY A 338 1.39 -2.78 -4.47
CA GLY A 338 0.83 -3.98 -3.86
C GLY A 338 1.24 -5.26 -4.58
N TRP A 339 1.22 -6.35 -3.82
CA TRP A 339 1.39 -7.68 -4.39
C TRP A 339 0.37 -7.90 -5.50
N GLY A 340 0.85 -8.30 -6.66
CA GLY A 340 0.02 -8.50 -7.84
C GLY A 340 0.04 -7.37 -8.85
N GLY A 341 0.51 -6.14 -8.49
CA GLY A 341 0.75 -5.09 -9.49
C GLY A 341 0.14 -3.72 -9.21
N SER A 342 -0.80 -3.57 -8.27
CA SER A 342 -1.39 -2.26 -7.98
C SER A 342 -0.32 -1.26 -7.52
N VAL A 343 -0.50 0.03 -7.85
CA VAL A 343 0.42 1.09 -7.46
C VAL A 343 -0.30 2.42 -7.24
N ALA A 344 0.22 3.20 -6.30
CA ALA A 344 -0.15 4.59 -6.06
C ALA A 344 1.11 5.46 -6.06
N ILE A 345 1.08 6.57 -6.80
CA ILE A 345 2.18 7.54 -6.92
C ILE A 345 1.64 8.92 -6.57
N VAL A 346 2.41 9.67 -5.79
CA VAL A 346 2.16 11.06 -5.41
C VAL A 346 3.34 11.90 -5.86
N ASP A 347 3.11 12.90 -6.66
CA ASP A 347 4.12 13.84 -7.12
C ASP A 347 3.71 15.27 -6.74
N PHE A 348 4.43 15.84 -5.80
CA PHE A 348 4.16 17.20 -5.27
C PHE A 348 4.61 18.30 -6.22
N ASP A 349 5.63 18.05 -7.05
CA ASP A 349 6.17 19.07 -7.95
C ASP A 349 5.26 19.26 -9.16
N ALA A 350 4.74 18.15 -9.71
CA ALA A 350 3.78 18.17 -10.81
C ALA A 350 2.32 18.24 -10.32
N ARG A 351 2.07 18.11 -9.00
CA ARG A 351 0.74 18.02 -8.38
C ARG A 351 -0.11 16.90 -8.99
N VAL A 352 0.55 15.75 -9.22
CA VAL A 352 -0.02 14.58 -9.90
C VAL A 352 -0.23 13.45 -8.89
N SER A 353 -1.37 12.77 -9.01
CA SER A 353 -1.58 11.45 -8.43
C SER A 353 -1.88 10.45 -9.53
N ILE A 354 -1.23 9.29 -9.46
CA ILE A 354 -1.44 8.17 -10.38
C ILE A 354 -1.84 6.95 -9.56
N ALA A 355 -2.91 6.27 -9.97
CA ALA A 355 -3.32 5.00 -9.40
C ALA A 355 -3.60 3.98 -10.52
N TYR A 356 -3.14 2.77 -10.31
CA TYR A 356 -3.43 1.62 -11.15
C TYR A 356 -3.83 0.44 -10.26
N VAL A 357 -4.91 -0.24 -10.63
CA VAL A 357 -5.40 -1.45 -9.98
C VAL A 357 -5.77 -2.51 -11.02
N MET A 358 -5.71 -3.77 -10.65
CA MET A 358 -5.98 -4.90 -11.52
C MET A 358 -6.49 -6.09 -10.70
N ASN A 359 -7.04 -7.10 -11.37
CA ASN A 359 -7.37 -8.36 -10.71
C ASN A 359 -6.45 -9.52 -11.10
N ARG A 360 -5.76 -9.48 -12.25
CA ARG A 360 -4.75 -10.48 -12.58
C ARG A 360 -3.44 -10.14 -11.88
N MET A 361 -3.07 -10.94 -10.89
CA MET A 361 -1.86 -10.72 -10.11
C MET A 361 -0.60 -11.19 -10.85
N ASP A 362 0.46 -10.39 -10.75
CA ASP A 362 1.83 -10.80 -11.00
C ASP A 362 2.49 -11.29 -9.69
N ALA A 363 3.64 -11.92 -9.78
CA ALA A 363 4.38 -12.40 -8.60
C ALA A 363 5.09 -11.28 -7.82
N ASP A 364 5.30 -10.12 -8.45
CA ASP A 364 6.02 -8.99 -7.84
C ASP A 364 5.28 -8.42 -6.61
N LEU A 365 6.07 -8.14 -5.56
CA LEU A 365 5.55 -7.66 -4.26
C LEU A 365 5.27 -6.16 -4.22
N THR A 366 5.84 -5.38 -5.15
CA THR A 366 5.87 -3.92 -5.09
C THR A 366 5.34 -3.23 -6.34
N GLY A 367 4.68 -3.98 -7.22
CA GLY A 367 4.23 -3.53 -8.53
C GLY A 367 5.11 -4.02 -9.67
N ASP A 368 4.63 -3.94 -10.89
CA ASP A 368 5.21 -4.60 -12.06
C ASP A 368 5.30 -3.71 -13.31
N VAL A 369 5.60 -4.32 -14.46
CA VAL A 369 5.78 -3.64 -15.75
C VAL A 369 4.54 -2.84 -16.18
N ARG A 370 3.33 -3.27 -15.80
CA ARG A 370 2.06 -2.63 -16.20
C ARG A 370 1.94 -1.24 -15.57
N GLY A 371 2.11 -1.15 -14.25
CA GLY A 371 2.12 0.11 -13.52
C GLY A 371 3.27 1.03 -13.95
N LYS A 372 4.46 0.47 -14.22
CA LYS A 372 5.62 1.23 -14.75
C LYS A 372 5.32 1.85 -16.11
N ARG A 373 4.67 1.10 -17.00
CA ARG A 373 4.26 1.57 -18.34
C ARG A 373 3.26 2.73 -18.23
N ILE A 374 2.27 2.62 -17.36
CA ILE A 374 1.29 3.67 -17.09
C ILE A 374 1.99 4.94 -16.55
N ALA A 375 2.81 4.82 -15.52
CA ALA A 375 3.53 5.98 -14.96
C ALA A 375 4.39 6.69 -16.03
N LYS A 376 5.13 5.91 -16.83
CA LYS A 376 5.93 6.46 -17.93
C LYS A 376 5.09 7.22 -18.95
N ALA A 377 3.91 6.69 -19.30
CA ALA A 377 3.01 7.34 -20.27
C ALA A 377 2.42 8.65 -19.71
N VAL A 378 2.08 8.68 -18.42
CA VAL A 378 1.62 9.91 -17.76
C VAL A 378 2.66 11.01 -17.85
N TYR A 379 3.91 10.73 -17.43
CA TYR A 379 4.99 11.74 -17.47
C TYR A 379 5.44 12.13 -18.88
N ALA A 380 5.17 11.29 -19.87
CA ALA A 380 5.41 11.65 -21.28
C ALA A 380 4.34 12.61 -21.83
N SER A 381 3.21 12.76 -21.15
CA SER A 381 2.09 13.63 -21.52
C SER A 381 2.07 14.97 -20.76
N LEU A 382 2.91 15.12 -19.73
CA LEU A 382 3.13 16.37 -18.99
C LEU A 382 4.20 17.24 -19.64
#